data_ea120b03928417e7dd926c752e4f5a33
#
_entry.id   ea120b03928417e7dd926c752e4f5a33
#
_cell.length_a   1.000
_cell.length_b   1.000
_cell.length_c   1.000
_cell.angle_alpha   90.00
_cell.angle_beta   90.00
_cell.angle_gamma   90.00
#
_symmetry.space_group_name_H-M   'P 1'
#
loop_
_entity.id
_entity.type
_entity.pdbx_description
1 polymer ?
#
loop_
_entity_poly.entity_id
_entity_poly.type
_entity_poly.pdbx_seq_one_letter_code
_entity_poly.pdbx_strand_id
1 'polypeptide(L)' 'METVSGVITLVQEDRFQLAGEDGHKHLFVLSHRSLTDIDDLQALERARQRVVVRCAPADRLVAYVAKSVAPAAGDAR' A
#
# COMPACT_ATOMS: atom_id res chain seq x y z
N MET A 1 -4.87 -12.41 -7.17
CA MET A 1 -4.26 -11.18 -6.63
C MET A 1 -5.36 -10.19 -6.29
N GLU A 2 -5.25 -9.56 -5.15
CA GLU A 2 -6.28 -8.66 -4.66
C GLU A 2 -5.83 -7.21 -4.77
N THR A 3 -6.80 -6.30 -4.75
CA THR A 3 -6.52 -4.87 -4.67
C THR A 3 -7.20 -4.29 -3.45
N VAL A 4 -6.51 -3.37 -2.78
CA VAL A 4 -7.04 -2.66 -1.62
C VAL A 4 -6.77 -1.18 -1.85
N SER A 5 -7.79 -0.35 -1.65
CA SER A 5 -7.68 1.09 -1.82
C SER A 5 -7.75 1.79 -0.49
N GLY A 6 -7.02 2.88 -0.36
CA GLY A 6 -7.03 3.68 0.86
C GLY A 6 -5.89 4.67 0.89
N VAL A 7 -5.53 5.10 2.10
CA VAL A 7 -4.49 6.10 2.33
C VAL A 7 -3.42 5.48 3.22
N ILE A 8 -2.17 5.66 2.85
CA ILE A 8 -1.04 5.18 3.64
C ILE A 8 -0.92 6.04 4.89
N THR A 9 -0.92 5.40 6.05
CA THR A 9 -0.88 6.09 7.35
C THR A 9 0.44 5.93 8.08
N LEU A 10 1.25 4.93 7.70
CA LEU A 10 2.52 4.69 8.35
C LEU A 10 3.44 3.95 7.41
N VAL A 11 4.69 4.37 7.32
CA VAL A 11 5.73 3.67 6.56
C VAL A 11 6.91 3.43 7.47
N GLN A 12 7.34 2.17 7.61
CA GLN A 12 8.54 1.80 8.36
C GLN A 12 9.32 0.79 7.54
N GLU A 13 10.46 1.19 7.04
CA GLU A 13 11.28 0.34 6.17
C GLU A 13 10.45 -0.13 4.98
N ASP A 14 10.35 -1.45 4.76
CA ASP A 14 9.57 -2.02 3.67
C ASP A 14 8.14 -2.35 4.07
N ARG A 15 7.70 -1.92 5.25
CA ARG A 15 6.36 -2.18 5.75
C ARG A 15 5.54 -0.90 5.76
N PHE A 16 4.27 -1.02 5.45
CA PHE A 16 3.40 0.14 5.52
C PHE A 16 1.99 -0.27 5.93
N GLN A 17 1.27 0.69 6.51
CA GLN A 17 -0.10 0.51 6.93
C GLN A 17 -1.00 1.37 6.07
N LEU A 18 -2.11 0.80 5.66
CA LEU A 18 -3.10 1.45 4.83
C LEU A 18 -4.41 1.57 5.61
N ALA A 19 -4.96 2.76 5.68
CA ALA A 19 -6.34 2.93 6.15
C ALA A 19 -7.25 2.70 4.95
N GLY A 20 -7.87 1.53 4.92
CA GLY A 20 -8.67 1.11 3.78
C GLY A 20 -10.00 1.84 3.69
N GLU A 21 -10.54 1.90 2.50
CA GLU A 21 -11.86 2.50 2.28
C GLU A 21 -12.98 1.66 2.92
N ASP A 22 -12.67 0.41 3.23
CA ASP A 22 -13.59 -0.48 3.93
C ASP A 22 -13.67 -0.20 5.44
N GLY A 23 -12.92 0.79 5.93
CA GLY A 23 -12.88 1.12 7.35
C GLY A 23 -11.89 0.32 8.16
N HIS A 24 -11.14 -0.56 7.54
CA HIS A 24 -10.15 -1.39 8.23
C HIS A 24 -8.74 -0.93 7.91
N LYS A 25 -7.83 -1.20 8.84
CA LYS A 25 -6.41 -0.98 8.62
C LYS A 25 -5.80 -2.26 8.09
N HIS A 26 -4.97 -2.11 7.07
CA HIS A 26 -4.30 -3.23 6.42
C HIS A 26 -2.80 -3.04 6.54
N LEU A 27 -2.10 -4.11 6.86
CA LEU A 27 -0.65 -4.09 6.98
C LEU A 27 -0.03 -4.80 5.78
N PHE A 28 0.93 -4.17 5.15
CA PHE A 28 1.60 -4.70 3.97
C PHE A 28 3.11 -4.74 4.15
N VAL A 29 3.72 -5.69 3.48
CA VAL A 29 5.17 -5.74 3.27
C VAL A 29 5.41 -5.52 1.78
N LEU A 30 6.25 -4.54 1.44
CA LEU A 30 6.53 -4.23 0.05
C LEU A 30 7.41 -5.33 -0.55
N SER A 31 6.99 -5.86 -1.70
CA SER A 31 7.75 -6.89 -2.40
C SER A 31 9.08 -6.33 -2.90
N HIS A 32 10.13 -7.13 -2.80
CA HIS A 32 11.43 -6.77 -3.36
C HIS A 32 11.40 -6.59 -4.86
N ARG A 33 10.38 -7.14 -5.52
CA ARG A 33 10.23 -7.04 -6.97
C ARG A 33 9.24 -5.95 -7.37
N SER A 34 8.78 -5.16 -6.40
CA SER A 34 7.86 -4.08 -6.67
C SER A 34 8.54 -2.97 -7.46
N LEU A 35 7.79 -2.36 -8.37
CA LEU A 35 8.24 -1.15 -9.05
C LEU A 35 8.17 0.07 -8.16
N THR A 36 7.39 -0.02 -7.09
CA THR A 36 7.29 1.03 -6.09
C THR A 36 8.41 0.84 -5.08
N ASP A 37 9.14 1.89 -4.75
CA ASP A 37 10.16 1.80 -3.71
C ASP A 37 9.71 2.52 -2.43
N ILE A 38 10.58 2.47 -1.43
CA ILE A 38 10.26 3.04 -0.11
C ILE A 38 10.09 4.55 -0.19
N ASP A 39 10.89 5.22 -1.02
CA ASP A 39 10.77 6.68 -1.19
C ASP A 39 9.42 7.04 -1.78
N ASP A 40 8.92 6.23 -2.73
CA ASP A 40 7.59 6.44 -3.29
C ASP A 40 6.51 6.28 -2.22
N LEU A 41 6.64 5.27 -1.36
CA LEU A 41 5.69 5.07 -0.26
C LEU A 41 5.67 6.27 0.68
N GLN A 42 6.84 6.79 1.00
CA GLN A 42 6.93 7.95 1.90
C GLN A 42 6.31 9.19 1.28
N ALA A 43 6.51 9.39 -0.02
CA ALA A 43 5.91 10.51 -0.72
C ALA A 43 4.38 10.40 -0.74
N LEU A 44 3.87 9.21 -0.97
CA LEU A 44 2.42 8.98 -0.98
C LEU A 44 1.82 9.18 0.42
N GLU A 45 2.52 8.72 1.44
CA GLU A 45 2.09 8.94 2.82
C GLU A 45 2.03 10.42 3.15
N ARG A 46 3.07 11.14 2.78
CA ARG A 46 3.17 12.57 3.06
C ARG A 46 2.09 13.38 2.36
N ALA A 47 1.80 12.99 1.12
CA ALA A 47 0.76 13.66 0.32
C ALA A 47 -0.65 13.26 0.73
N ARG A 48 -0.79 12.23 1.56
CA ARG A 48 -2.08 11.63 1.92
C ARG A 48 -2.90 11.28 0.68
N GLN A 49 -2.20 10.80 -0.33
CA GLN A 49 -2.77 10.43 -1.61
C GLN A 49 -3.53 9.11 -1.48
N ARG A 50 -4.74 9.07 -2.01
CA ARG A 50 -5.46 7.81 -2.11
C ARG A 50 -4.74 6.91 -3.10
N VAL A 51 -4.50 5.66 -2.70
CA VAL A 51 -3.72 4.71 -3.49
C VAL A 51 -4.48 3.41 -3.69
N VAL A 52 -4.07 2.65 -4.69
CA VAL A 52 -4.52 1.28 -4.91
C VAL A 52 -3.32 0.37 -4.75
N VAL A 53 -3.42 -0.60 -3.86
CA VAL A 53 -2.37 -1.58 -3.60
C VAL A 53 -2.78 -2.91 -4.22
N ARG A 54 -1.95 -3.42 -5.11
CA ARG A 54 -2.12 -4.78 -5.63
C ARG A 54 -1.30 -5.70 -4.74
N CYS A 55 -1.94 -6.72 -4.20
CA CYS A 55 -1.31 -7.52 -3.17
C CYS A 55 -1.72 -8.98 -3.27
N ALA A 56 -0.93 -9.82 -2.62
CA ALA A 56 -1.22 -11.24 -2.45
C ALA A 56 -1.06 -11.57 -0.97
N PRO A 57 -1.83 -12.56 -0.45
CA PRO A 57 -1.64 -12.97 0.94
C PRO A 57 -0.25 -13.57 1.11
N ALA A 58 0.38 -13.24 2.22
CA ALA A 58 1.66 -13.85 2.60
C ALA A 58 1.37 -15.00 3.54
N ASP A 59 1.88 -16.20 3.19
CA ASP A 59 1.69 -17.37 4.03
C ASP A 59 2.30 -17.11 5.40
N ARG A 60 1.54 -17.46 6.44
CA ARG A 60 1.99 -17.41 7.83
C ARG A 60 2.31 -16.01 8.34
N LEU A 61 1.93 -14.98 7.61
CA LEU A 61 2.08 -13.60 8.06
C LEU A 61 0.70 -12.98 8.24
N VAL A 62 0.61 -12.02 9.15
CA VAL A 62 -0.61 -11.25 9.33
C VAL A 62 -0.68 -10.07 8.38
N ALA A 63 0.27 -9.99 7.46
CA ALA A 63 0.36 -8.92 6.48
C ALA A 63 0.26 -9.50 5.07
N TYR A 64 -0.13 -8.66 4.13
CA TYR A 64 -0.13 -9.00 2.71
C TYR A 64 1.15 -8.48 2.07
N VAL A 65 1.59 -9.16 1.02
CA VAL A 65 2.74 -8.71 0.23
C VAL A 65 2.23 -7.77 -0.85
N ALA A 66 2.65 -6.53 -0.80
CA ALA A 66 2.29 -5.53 -1.79
C ALA A 66 3.14 -5.71 -3.04
N LYS A 67 2.50 -5.95 -4.17
CA LYS A 67 3.18 -6.10 -5.47
C LYS A 67 3.35 -4.78 -6.17
N SER A 68 2.42 -3.86 -5.97
CA SER A 68 2.54 -2.50 -6.49
C SER A 68 1.63 -1.57 -5.70
N VAL A 69 2.03 -0.32 -5.66
CA VAL A 69 1.26 0.75 -5.03
C VAL A 69 1.22 1.90 -6.03
N ALA A 70 0.03 2.38 -6.35
CA ALA A 70 -0.12 3.45 -7.32
C ALA A 70 -1.21 4.41 -6.87
N PRO A 71 -1.14 5.69 -7.26
CA PRO A 71 -2.25 6.61 -7.01
C PRO A 71 -3.53 6.07 -7.62
N ALA A 72 -4.65 6.27 -6.95
CA ALA A 72 -5.93 5.81 -7.45
C ALA A 72 -6.29 6.61 -8.71
N ALA A 73 -6.73 5.89 -9.75
CA ALA A 73 -6.98 6.52 -11.05
C ALA A 73 -8.05 7.62 -10.98
N GLY A 74 -9.05 7.44 -10.14
CA GLY A 74 -10.11 8.43 -10.01
C GLY A 74 -9.69 9.74 -9.36
N ASP A 75 -8.51 9.78 -8.76
CA ASP A 75 -8.01 10.96 -8.06
C ASP A 75 -7.13 11.83 -8.94
N ALA A 76 -6.92 11.44 -10.18
CA ALA A 76 -6.02 12.14 -11.08
C ALA A 76 -6.63 13.41 -11.65
N ARG A 77 -7.68 13.92 -11.08
CA ARG A 77 -8.38 15.08 -11.62
C ARG A 77 -8.61 16.13 -10.59
#